data_44d702d501c0636cc24e44102d2a0902
#
_entry.id   44d702d501c0636cc24e44102d2a0902
#
_cell.length_a   1.000
_cell.length_b   1.000
_cell.length_c   1.000
_cell.angle_alpha   90.00
_cell.angle_beta   90.00
_cell.angle_gamma   90.00
#
_symmetry.space_group_name_H-M   'P 1'
#
loop_
_entity.id
_entity.type
_entity.pdbx_description
1 polymer ?
#
loop_
_entity_poly.entity_id
_entity_poly.type
_entity_poly.pdbx_seq_one_letter_code
_entity_poly.pdbx_strand_id
1 'polypeptide(L)'
;MRAALPKPNFRVLPLPLVQRDAKKLLTAQRLLEGIGLAKRLRNYPAVPDLSIERCGEGMELRIESPAINPQGWLRAIFWIHGKTRTIYIVDLFWKKTNKVTTADLHRANHRIRQLRAELS
;
A
#
# COMPACT_ATOMS: atom_id res chain seq x y z
N MET A 1 26.72 2.76 24.94
CA MET A 1 26.53 3.55 23.72
C MET A 1 25.31 3.05 22.97
N ARG A 2 24.46 3.94 22.56
CA ARG A 2 23.21 3.56 21.92
C ARG A 2 23.45 3.32 20.43
N ALA A 3 23.07 2.16 19.93
CA ALA A 3 23.16 1.89 18.51
C ALA A 3 22.22 2.83 17.74
N ALA A 4 22.68 3.35 16.61
CA ALA A 4 21.83 4.13 15.73
C ALA A 4 20.72 3.24 15.14
N LEU A 5 19.52 3.76 15.05
CA LEU A 5 18.44 3.06 14.36
C LEU A 5 18.80 2.95 12.87
N PRO A 6 18.58 1.78 12.26
CA PRO A 6 18.85 1.60 10.82
C PRO A 6 17.98 2.57 10.01
N LYS A 7 18.54 3.12 8.95
CA LYS A 7 17.77 3.94 8.01
C LYS A 7 16.69 3.09 7.34
N PRO A 8 15.51 3.64 7.09
CA PRO A 8 14.49 2.91 6.34
C PRO A 8 14.98 2.62 4.92
N ASN A 9 14.60 1.46 4.38
CA ASN A 9 14.98 1.05 3.04
C ASN A 9 14.30 1.88 1.96
N PHE A 10 13.09 2.37 2.22
CA PHE A 10 12.26 3.07 1.24
C PHE A 10 11.54 4.26 1.84
N ARG A 11 11.22 5.23 0.98
CA ARG A 11 10.16 6.20 1.25
C ARG A 11 8.84 5.59 0.82
N VAL A 12 7.76 5.91 1.50
CA VAL A 12 6.42 5.42 1.15
C VAL A 12 5.55 6.62 0.82
N LEU A 13 5.10 6.69 -0.43
CA LEU A 13 4.30 7.79 -0.94
C LEU A 13 2.99 7.28 -1.54
N PRO A 14 1.83 7.63 -0.96
CA PRO A 14 0.56 7.34 -1.62
C PRO A 14 0.33 8.33 -2.76
N LEU A 15 -0.21 7.84 -3.87
CA LEU A 15 -0.64 8.73 -4.96
C LEU A 15 -1.78 9.64 -4.46
N PRO A 16 -1.92 10.87 -5.02
CA PRO A 16 -3.02 11.77 -4.64
C PRO A 16 -4.40 11.15 -4.73
N LEU A 17 -4.64 10.31 -5.75
CA LEU A 17 -5.90 9.57 -5.89
C LEU A 17 -6.14 8.62 -4.72
N VAL A 18 -5.08 7.97 -4.22
CA VAL A 18 -5.19 7.06 -3.08
C VAL A 18 -5.49 7.82 -1.81
N GLN A 19 -4.87 8.97 -1.60
CA GLN A 19 -5.15 9.83 -0.45
C GLN A 19 -6.62 10.27 -0.43
N ARG A 20 -7.14 10.65 -1.60
CA ARG A 20 -8.54 11.03 -1.76
C ARG A 20 -9.47 9.86 -1.45
N ASP A 21 -9.18 8.69 -2.01
CA ASP A 21 -9.98 7.49 -1.80
C ASP A 21 -9.96 7.06 -0.34
N ALA A 22 -8.82 7.14 0.32
CA ALA A 22 -8.69 6.80 1.74
C ALA A 22 -9.61 7.67 2.61
N LYS A 23 -9.69 8.96 2.33
CA LYS A 23 -10.57 9.88 3.06
C LYS A 23 -12.05 9.54 2.89
N LYS A 24 -12.44 9.01 1.74
CA LYS A 24 -13.83 8.59 1.46
C LYS A 24 -14.17 7.25 2.09
N LEU A 25 -13.20 6.33 2.12
CA LEU A 25 -13.42 4.94 2.53
C LEU A 25 -13.29 4.73 4.04
N LEU A 26 -12.55 5.58 4.73
CA LEU A 26 -12.17 5.35 6.11
C LEU A 26 -12.61 6.50 7.03
N THR A 27 -13.00 6.16 8.26
CA THR A 27 -13.13 7.16 9.32
C THR A 27 -11.75 7.75 9.63
N ALA A 28 -11.72 8.91 10.28
CA ALA A 28 -10.45 9.56 10.64
C ALA A 28 -9.53 8.66 11.45
N GLN A 29 -10.08 7.94 12.43
CA GLN A 29 -9.30 7.01 13.25
C GLN A 29 -8.74 5.85 12.43
N ARG A 30 -9.55 5.24 11.58
CA ARG A 30 -9.12 4.13 10.72
C ARG A 30 -8.11 4.58 9.68
N LEU A 31 -8.26 5.81 9.20
CA LEU A 31 -7.28 6.40 8.29
C LEU A 31 -5.91 6.49 8.95
N LEU A 32 -5.83 6.95 10.21
CA LEU A 32 -4.57 7.01 10.95
C LEU A 32 -3.94 5.63 11.16
N GLU A 33 -4.75 4.62 11.48
CA GLU A 33 -4.28 3.25 11.62
C GLU A 33 -3.73 2.72 10.29
N GLY A 34 -4.44 2.97 9.19
CA GLY A 34 -4.02 2.58 7.84
C GLY A 34 -2.72 3.26 7.42
N ILE A 35 -2.56 4.55 7.71
CA ILE A 35 -1.32 5.28 7.47
C ILE A 35 -0.17 4.66 8.25
N GLY A 36 -0.40 4.30 9.52
CA GLY A 36 0.61 3.65 10.34
C GLY A 36 1.09 2.33 9.76
N LEU A 37 0.15 1.50 9.29
CA LEU A 37 0.48 0.22 8.63
C LEU A 37 1.24 0.45 7.32
N ALA A 38 0.79 1.39 6.50
CA ALA A 38 1.44 1.71 5.24
C ALA A 38 2.87 2.23 5.44
N LYS A 39 3.08 3.06 6.45
CA LYS A 39 4.42 3.56 6.79
C LYS A 39 5.40 2.45 7.15
N ARG A 40 4.93 1.31 7.65
CA ARG A 40 5.80 0.17 7.96
C ARG A 40 6.43 -0.44 6.72
N LEU A 41 5.87 -0.21 5.52
CA LEU A 41 6.47 -0.63 4.26
C LEU A 41 7.84 -0.01 4.01
N ARG A 42 8.19 1.09 4.67
CA ARG A 42 9.52 1.70 4.57
C ARG A 42 10.65 0.72 4.92
N ASN A 43 10.35 -0.30 5.72
CA ASN A 43 11.31 -1.32 6.14
C ASN A 43 11.27 -2.58 5.26
N TYR A 44 10.44 -2.58 4.20
CA TYR A 44 10.35 -3.72 3.29
C TYR A 44 11.74 -4.11 2.77
N PRO A 45 12.10 -5.40 2.67
CA PRO A 45 11.26 -6.57 2.92
C PRO A 45 11.24 -7.07 4.38
N ALA A 46 11.85 -6.38 5.32
CA ALA A 46 11.90 -6.78 6.72
C ALA A 46 10.61 -6.40 7.47
N VAL A 47 9.48 -6.92 6.99
CA VAL A 47 8.13 -6.67 7.55
C VAL A 47 7.36 -7.99 7.70
N PRO A 48 7.87 -8.93 8.55
CA PRO A 48 7.31 -10.29 8.62
C PRO A 48 5.87 -10.35 9.14
N ASP A 49 5.41 -9.32 9.81
CA ASP A 49 4.06 -9.22 10.35
C ASP A 49 3.05 -8.59 9.37
N LEU A 50 3.51 -8.12 8.21
CA LEU A 50 2.62 -7.64 7.16
C LEU A 50 2.33 -8.76 6.17
N SER A 51 1.07 -8.85 5.73
CA SER A 51 0.64 -9.82 4.73
C SER A 51 0.78 -9.18 3.34
N ILE A 52 1.78 -9.62 2.59
CA ILE A 52 2.11 -9.05 1.27
C ILE A 52 2.18 -10.18 0.25
N GLU A 53 1.50 -10.00 -0.88
CA GLU A 53 1.51 -10.94 -2.00
C GLU A 53 1.69 -10.19 -3.32
N ARG A 54 2.15 -10.89 -4.34
CA ARG A 54 2.20 -10.32 -5.69
C ARG A 54 0.80 -10.08 -6.22
N CYS A 55 0.63 -8.93 -6.90
CA CYS A 55 -0.64 -8.55 -7.49
C CYS A 55 -0.38 -7.81 -8.81
N GLY A 56 -0.49 -8.53 -9.92
CA GLY A 56 -0.18 -7.97 -11.23
C GLY A 56 1.25 -7.44 -11.31
N GLU A 57 1.40 -6.18 -11.68
CA GLU A 57 2.71 -5.51 -11.77
C GLU A 57 3.17 -4.91 -10.44
N GLY A 58 2.34 -5.00 -9.41
CA GLY A 58 2.65 -4.50 -8.07
C GLY A 58 2.57 -5.57 -7.00
N MET A 59 2.39 -5.12 -5.79
CA MET A 59 2.24 -5.95 -4.60
C MET A 59 0.98 -5.54 -3.86
N GLU A 60 0.30 -6.52 -3.26
CA GLU A 60 -0.89 -6.29 -2.44
C GLU A 60 -0.51 -6.36 -0.96
N LEU A 61 -0.80 -5.29 -0.23
CA LEU A 61 -0.77 -5.29 1.23
C LEU A 61 -2.19 -5.55 1.75
N ARG A 62 -2.36 -6.64 2.48
CA ARG A 62 -3.61 -7.00 3.12
C ARG A 62 -3.64 -6.39 4.51
N ILE A 63 -4.63 -5.55 4.78
CA ILE A 63 -4.80 -4.89 6.06
C ILE A 63 -5.88 -5.63 6.84
N GLU A 64 -5.46 -6.50 7.77
CA GLU A 64 -6.34 -7.46 8.47
C GLU A 64 -6.75 -7.02 9.87
N SER A 65 -6.64 -5.74 10.21
CA SER A 65 -7.05 -5.25 11.52
C SER A 65 -8.58 -5.25 11.63
N PRO A 66 -9.17 -5.88 12.67
CA PRO A 66 -10.61 -5.79 12.91
C PRO A 66 -11.12 -4.36 13.06
N ALA A 67 -10.29 -3.45 13.57
CA ALA A 67 -10.64 -2.04 13.70
C ALA A 67 -10.74 -1.35 12.34
N ILE A 68 -9.96 -1.83 11.34
CA ILE A 68 -9.93 -1.28 9.98
C ILE A 68 -10.94 -2.02 9.09
N ASN A 69 -11.19 -3.31 9.33
CA ASN A 69 -11.99 -4.18 8.47
C ASN A 69 -13.28 -4.67 9.13
N PRO A 70 -14.25 -3.81 9.47
CA PRO A 70 -15.47 -4.29 10.10
C PRO A 70 -16.40 -5.06 9.16
N GLN A 71 -16.31 -4.84 7.85
CA GLN A 71 -17.19 -5.42 6.83
C GLN A 71 -16.43 -5.97 5.63
N GLY A 72 -15.14 -6.25 5.76
CA GLY A 72 -14.33 -6.75 4.68
C GLY A 72 -12.86 -6.50 4.93
N TRP A 73 -12.06 -6.68 3.90
CA TRP A 73 -10.61 -6.56 3.94
C TRP A 73 -10.17 -5.32 3.17
N LEU A 74 -9.42 -4.46 3.83
CA LEU A 74 -8.80 -3.33 3.14
C LEU A 74 -7.54 -3.84 2.43
N ARG A 75 -7.42 -3.51 1.15
CA ARG A 75 -6.27 -3.86 0.32
C ARG A 75 -5.60 -2.59 -0.16
N ALA A 76 -4.28 -2.55 -0.03
CA ALA A 76 -3.47 -1.51 -0.65
C ALA A 76 -2.56 -2.16 -1.69
N ILE A 77 -2.53 -1.60 -2.90
CA ILE A 77 -1.60 -2.04 -3.93
C ILE A 77 -0.44 -1.06 -3.97
N PHE A 78 0.77 -1.57 -3.95
CA PHE A 78 1.97 -0.73 -4.02
C PHE A 78 2.94 -1.22 -5.09
N TRP A 79 3.76 -0.31 -5.57
CA TRP A 79 4.81 -0.57 -6.54
C TRP A 79 6.13 0.04 -6.06
N ILE A 80 7.21 -0.72 -6.24
CA ILE A 80 8.53 -0.32 -5.79
C ILE A 80 9.31 0.26 -6.95
N HIS A 81 9.72 1.53 -6.84
CA HIS A 81 10.66 2.16 -7.74
C HIS A 81 12.05 2.09 -7.10
N GLY A 82 12.82 1.09 -7.50
CA GLY A 82 14.13 0.80 -6.88
C GLY A 82 15.14 1.92 -7.05
N LYS A 83 15.12 2.59 -8.21
CA LYS A 83 16.06 3.66 -8.56
C LYS A 83 16.00 4.82 -7.56
N THR A 84 14.82 5.21 -7.11
CA THR A 84 14.63 6.28 -6.14
C THR A 84 14.37 5.76 -4.73
N ARG A 85 14.39 4.46 -4.52
CA ARG A 85 14.05 3.79 -3.26
C ARG A 85 12.73 4.28 -2.69
N THR A 86 11.72 4.29 -3.55
CA THR A 86 10.38 4.77 -3.19
C THR A 86 9.35 3.68 -3.44
N ILE A 87 8.48 3.46 -2.46
CA ILE A 87 7.29 2.63 -2.58
C ILE A 87 6.11 3.57 -2.81
N TYR A 88 5.43 3.40 -3.95
CA TYR A 88 4.23 4.15 -4.28
C TYR A 88 3.00 3.31 -3.99
N ILE A 89 2.10 3.82 -3.15
CA ILE A 89 0.80 3.19 -2.96
C ILE A 89 -0.10 3.70 -4.09
N VAL A 90 -0.48 2.80 -4.98
CA VAL A 90 -1.18 3.15 -6.22
C VAL A 90 -2.68 2.91 -6.17
N ASP A 91 -3.16 2.10 -5.24
CA ASP A 91 -4.58 1.81 -5.09
C ASP A 91 -4.93 1.42 -3.66
N LEU A 92 -6.19 1.66 -3.29
CA LEU A 92 -6.74 1.31 -1.99
C LEU A 92 -8.21 0.98 -2.18
N PHE A 93 -8.66 -0.19 -1.72
CA PHE A 93 -10.05 -0.59 -1.87
C PHE A 93 -10.46 -1.62 -0.81
N TRP A 94 -11.77 -1.70 -0.56
CA TRP A 94 -12.38 -2.72 0.28
C TRP A 94 -12.67 -3.99 -0.52
N LYS A 95 -12.43 -5.15 0.10
CA LYS A 95 -12.79 -6.42 -0.48
C LYS A 95 -13.58 -7.28 0.47
N LYS A 96 -14.63 -7.90 -0.06
CA LYS A 96 -15.44 -8.88 0.67
C LYS A 96 -14.97 -10.32 0.45
N THR A 97 -14.14 -10.55 -0.57
CA THR A 97 -13.60 -11.87 -0.93
C THR A 97 -12.08 -11.83 -0.97
N ASN A 98 -11.44 -12.99 -0.96
CA ASN A 98 -9.98 -13.08 -0.98
C ASN A 98 -9.34 -12.76 -2.34
N LYS A 99 -10.13 -12.61 -3.41
CA LYS A 99 -9.60 -12.39 -4.76
C LYS A 99 -9.70 -10.94 -5.17
N VAL A 100 -8.61 -10.41 -5.72
CA VAL A 100 -8.63 -9.12 -6.42
C VAL A 100 -9.42 -9.28 -7.71
N THR A 101 -10.38 -8.39 -7.95
CA THR A 101 -11.18 -8.44 -9.19
C THR A 101 -10.33 -8.02 -10.39
N THR A 102 -10.75 -8.44 -11.58
CA THR A 102 -10.09 -8.03 -12.82
C THR A 102 -10.07 -6.51 -12.97
N ALA A 103 -11.17 -5.84 -12.60
CA ALA A 103 -11.26 -4.39 -12.66
C ALA A 103 -10.25 -3.71 -11.72
N ASP A 104 -10.12 -4.20 -10.48
CA ASP A 104 -9.15 -3.67 -9.51
C ASP A 104 -7.72 -3.88 -10.01
N LEU A 105 -7.44 -5.06 -10.56
CA LEU A 105 -6.12 -5.39 -11.10
C LEU A 105 -5.74 -4.49 -12.27
N HIS A 106 -6.67 -4.31 -13.22
CA HIS A 106 -6.44 -3.44 -14.39
C HIS A 106 -6.19 -1.99 -13.98
N ARG A 107 -6.96 -1.49 -13.01
CA ARG A 107 -6.78 -0.12 -12.51
C ARG A 107 -5.42 0.05 -11.86
N ALA A 108 -5.01 -0.87 -11.00
CA ALA A 108 -3.71 -0.83 -10.35
C ALA A 108 -2.57 -0.92 -11.36
N ASN A 109 -2.62 -1.85 -12.29
CA ASN A 109 -1.61 -2.00 -13.35
C ASN A 109 -1.50 -0.75 -14.22
N HIS A 110 -2.63 -0.14 -14.56
CA HIS A 110 -2.65 1.08 -15.36
C HIS A 110 -1.93 2.22 -14.64
N ARG A 111 -2.22 2.39 -13.35
CA ARG A 111 -1.55 3.42 -12.53
C ARG A 111 -0.05 3.17 -12.40
N ILE A 112 0.36 1.92 -12.25
CA ILE A 112 1.77 1.54 -12.20
C ILE A 112 2.46 1.87 -13.52
N ARG A 113 1.85 1.55 -14.67
CA ARG A 113 2.41 1.83 -15.98
C ARG A 113 2.56 3.31 -16.25
N GLN A 114 1.56 4.11 -15.86
CA GLN A 114 1.64 5.56 -15.96
C GLN A 114 2.79 6.11 -15.12
N LEU A 115 2.91 5.65 -13.90
CA LEU A 115 3.95 6.09 -12.98
C LEU A 115 5.34 5.71 -13.49
N ARG A 116 5.48 4.48 -14.00
CA ARG A 116 6.73 4.01 -14.60
C ARG A 116 7.14 4.89 -15.77
N ALA A 117 6.20 5.27 -16.62
CA ALA A 117 6.47 6.15 -17.77
C ALA A 117 6.91 7.54 -17.32
N GLU A 118 6.29 8.10 -16.28
CA GLU A 118 6.63 9.42 -15.75
C GLU A 118 8.01 9.45 -15.09
N LEU A 119 8.43 8.32 -14.49
CA LEU A 119 9.67 8.22 -13.72
C LEU A 119 10.85 7.68 -14.55
N SER A 120 10.64 7.27 -15.77
CA SER A 120 11.71 6.74 -16.62
C SER A 120 12.53 7.84 -17.26
#